data_344ea0535dafed69c71e060973b1c0d0
#
_entry.id   344ea0535dafed69c71e060973b1c0d0
#
_cell.length_a   1.000
_cell.length_b   1.000
_cell.length_c   1.000
_cell.angle_alpha   90.00
_cell.angle_beta   90.00
_cell.angle_gamma   90.00
#
_symmetry.space_group_name_H-M   'P 1'
#
loop_
_entity.id
_entity.type
_entity.pdbx_description
1 polymer ?
#
loop_
_entity_poly.entity_id
_entity_poly.type
_entity_poly.pdbx_seq_one_letter_code
_entity_poly.pdbx_strand_id
1 'polypeptide(L)'
;DRSPSRGLGDVYKRQLLYAAREEDLQALRPDLVITVGGHVVSKRLKQFLRRTPSLVHWHVSPDGLPADLFCALTTVVEASPADFFRLFFRSEALLSGAYAQLWHESCARLASPETGYSEIYAVRRVLEALPPHAVLHLANSSAVRLAELCRLPEGVEVQCNRGVNGIEGSVSAAVGYAAVSDRLNFLLVGDLSFFYDMNALWNGHIRSNLRIVVLNNGGGAIFHALPGLDMAGDTRRFVTASHGASAAGWAESQGFTYLRATDTVSLLAALDDLLDEAATAPVLLEVFTDAETDAEEQRNYYHVIKEEWKNFLR
;
A
#
# COMPACT_ATOMS: atom_id res chain seq x y z
N ASP A 1 4.72 0.91 -16.86
CA ASP A 1 4.27 1.47 -15.87
C ASP A 1 3.54 0.91 -15.13
N ARG A 2 3.37 1.44 -14.43
CA ARG A 2 3.54 1.39 -13.35
C ARG A 2 2.88 2.17 -12.40
N SER A 3 1.92 2.83 -12.69
CA SER A 3 1.02 3.41 -11.77
C SER A 3 0.10 2.33 -11.32
N PRO A 4 0.42 1.72 -10.28
CA PRO A 4 -0.29 0.56 -9.85
C PRO A 4 -1.57 0.81 -9.18
N SER A 5 -2.07 1.98 -9.24
CA SER A 5 -2.82 2.34 -8.10
C SER A 5 -4.15 3.00 -8.37
N ARG A 6 -4.52 3.15 -9.61
CA ARG A 6 -5.93 3.29 -9.92
C ARG A 6 -6.62 1.99 -9.57
N GLY A 7 -7.09 1.86 -8.36
CA GLY A 7 -7.74 0.65 -7.89
C GLY A 7 -7.16 0.08 -6.61
N LEU A 8 -6.23 0.78 -5.96
CA LEU A 8 -5.84 0.41 -4.62
C LEU A 8 -7.08 0.46 -3.73
N GLY A 9 -7.74 -0.68 -3.62
CA GLY A 9 -8.92 -0.83 -2.82
C GLY A 9 -10.26 -0.51 -3.48
N ASP A 10 -10.35 -0.17 -4.77
CA ASP A 10 -11.63 0.14 -5.39
C ASP A 10 -12.49 -1.08 -5.66
N VAL A 11 -11.93 -2.09 -6.29
CA VAL A 11 -12.65 -3.34 -6.61
C VAL A 11 -12.17 -4.48 -5.73
N TYR A 12 -10.87 -4.60 -5.52
CA TYR A 12 -10.26 -5.65 -4.74
C TYR A 12 -9.85 -5.15 -3.36
N LYS A 13 -10.31 -5.84 -2.32
CA LYS A 13 -9.89 -5.63 -0.94
C LYS A 13 -9.20 -6.87 -0.41
N ARG A 14 -7.93 -6.74 -0.06
CA ARG A 14 -7.15 -7.82 0.57
C ARG A 14 -7.82 -8.34 1.84
N GLN A 15 -8.51 -7.47 2.57
CA GLN A 15 -9.27 -7.80 3.76
C GLN A 15 -10.37 -8.82 3.45
N LEU A 16 -11.09 -8.69 2.33
CA LEU A 16 -12.13 -9.63 1.92
C LEU A 16 -11.58 -11.05 1.75
N LEU A 17 -10.47 -11.19 1.04
CA LEU A 17 -9.81 -12.49 0.87
C LEU A 17 -9.19 -13.05 2.16
N TYR A 18 -9.13 -12.26 3.23
CA TYR A 18 -8.73 -12.73 4.54
C TYR A 18 -9.93 -13.16 5.39
N ALA A 19 -11.00 -12.37 5.38
CA ALA A 19 -12.14 -12.52 6.26
C ALA A 19 -13.12 -13.59 5.77
N ALA A 20 -13.38 -13.60 4.45
CA ALA A 20 -14.38 -14.46 3.83
C ALA A 20 -14.01 -15.95 3.91
N ARG A 21 -15.02 -16.78 4.12
CA ARG A 21 -14.88 -18.23 4.08
C ARG A 21 -14.76 -18.71 2.64
N GLU A 22 -14.31 -19.93 2.43
CA GLU A 22 -14.20 -20.52 1.09
C GLU A 22 -15.53 -20.55 0.33
N GLU A 23 -16.64 -20.78 1.04
CA GLU A 23 -18.00 -20.77 0.48
C GLU A 23 -18.37 -19.37 -0.04
N ASP A 24 -18.04 -18.32 0.72
CA ASP A 24 -18.31 -16.93 0.34
C ASP A 24 -17.47 -16.50 -0.86
N LEU A 25 -16.22 -16.96 -0.91
CA LEU A 25 -15.30 -16.69 -2.01
C LEU A 25 -15.68 -17.38 -3.32
N GLN A 26 -16.46 -18.45 -3.27
CA GLN A 26 -16.84 -19.21 -4.45
C GLN A 26 -17.62 -18.36 -5.48
N ALA A 27 -18.54 -17.53 -5.01
CA ALA A 27 -19.29 -16.60 -5.85
C ALA A 27 -18.44 -15.48 -6.45
N LEU A 28 -17.29 -15.19 -5.85
CA LEU A 28 -16.35 -14.15 -6.27
C LEU A 28 -15.26 -14.67 -7.23
N ARG A 29 -15.26 -15.96 -7.53
CA ARG A 29 -14.28 -16.54 -8.46
C ARG A 29 -14.56 -16.10 -9.90
N PRO A 30 -13.55 -15.60 -10.62
CA PRO A 30 -13.71 -15.25 -12.02
C PRO A 30 -13.60 -16.47 -12.92
N ASP A 31 -14.31 -16.46 -14.05
CA ASP A 31 -14.09 -17.40 -15.15
C ASP A 31 -12.87 -16.98 -16.00
N LEU A 32 -12.66 -15.68 -16.14
CA LEU A 32 -11.57 -15.09 -16.93
C LEU A 32 -10.81 -14.05 -16.10
N VAL A 33 -9.49 -14.14 -16.13
CA VAL A 33 -8.58 -13.10 -15.65
C VAL A 33 -7.71 -12.60 -16.79
N ILE A 34 -7.68 -11.29 -16.97
CA ILE A 34 -6.78 -10.64 -17.92
C ILE A 34 -5.73 -9.88 -17.12
N THR A 35 -4.45 -10.24 -17.28
CA THR A 35 -3.34 -9.53 -16.66
C THR A 35 -2.65 -8.63 -17.66
N VAL A 36 -2.32 -7.41 -17.23
CA VAL A 36 -1.57 -6.43 -18.01
C VAL A 36 -0.47 -5.83 -17.15
N GLY A 37 0.64 -5.44 -17.72
CA GLY A 37 1.73 -4.78 -17.00
C GLY A 37 2.52 -5.73 -16.09
N GLY A 38 2.90 -5.22 -14.93
CA GLY A 38 3.84 -5.87 -14.03
C GLY A 38 3.30 -7.02 -13.18
N HIS A 39 4.14 -7.45 -12.26
CA HIS A 39 3.88 -8.60 -11.40
C HIS A 39 2.81 -8.33 -10.33
N VAL A 40 1.86 -9.24 -10.16
CA VAL A 40 0.88 -9.19 -9.06
C VAL A 40 1.56 -9.60 -7.76
N VAL A 41 1.68 -8.69 -6.81
CA VAL A 41 2.43 -8.91 -5.56
C VAL A 41 1.62 -9.67 -4.51
N SER A 42 0.31 -9.46 -4.43
CA SER A 42 -0.55 -10.05 -3.41
C SER A 42 -0.52 -11.58 -3.42
N LYS A 43 0.06 -12.17 -2.38
CA LYS A 43 0.07 -13.63 -2.20
C LYS A 43 -1.34 -14.20 -2.04
N ARG A 44 -2.25 -13.46 -1.36
CA ARG A 44 -3.64 -13.90 -1.16
C ARG A 44 -4.42 -13.94 -2.46
N LEU A 45 -4.29 -12.89 -3.29
CA LEU A 45 -4.92 -12.87 -4.61
C LEU A 45 -4.40 -14.01 -5.49
N LYS A 46 -3.07 -14.21 -5.51
CA LYS A 46 -2.50 -15.34 -6.26
C LYS A 46 -3.02 -16.70 -5.78
N GLN A 47 -3.15 -16.90 -4.47
CA GLN A 47 -3.70 -18.14 -3.92
C GLN A 47 -5.17 -18.32 -4.25
N PHE A 48 -5.96 -17.25 -4.17
CA PHE A 48 -7.38 -17.25 -4.53
C PHE A 48 -7.57 -17.66 -6.00
N LEU A 49 -6.84 -17.03 -6.91
CA LEU A 49 -6.92 -17.32 -8.34
C LEU A 49 -6.39 -18.72 -8.69
N ARG A 50 -5.30 -19.16 -8.08
CA ARG A 50 -4.78 -20.53 -8.26
C ARG A 50 -5.74 -21.62 -7.82
N ARG A 51 -6.62 -21.35 -6.86
CA ARG A 51 -7.65 -22.27 -6.39
C ARG A 51 -8.97 -22.16 -7.15
N THR A 52 -9.06 -21.26 -8.12
CA THR A 52 -10.26 -21.08 -8.94
C THR A 52 -10.31 -22.18 -10.00
N PRO A 53 -11.31 -23.09 -9.95
CA PRO A 53 -11.43 -24.17 -10.94
C PRO A 53 -11.68 -23.61 -12.32
N SER A 54 -11.09 -24.21 -13.33
CA SER A 54 -11.30 -23.86 -14.75
C SER A 54 -11.04 -22.39 -15.10
N LEU A 55 -10.21 -21.70 -14.32
CA LEU A 55 -9.82 -20.32 -14.58
C LEU A 55 -9.14 -20.21 -15.95
N VAL A 56 -9.63 -19.28 -16.76
CA VAL A 56 -8.97 -18.86 -17.99
C VAL A 56 -8.11 -17.64 -17.68
N HIS A 57 -6.82 -17.68 -18.03
CA HIS A 57 -5.92 -16.55 -17.81
C HIS A 57 -5.33 -16.07 -19.14
N TRP A 58 -5.56 -14.81 -19.46
CA TRP A 58 -4.93 -14.12 -20.57
C TRP A 58 -3.88 -13.15 -20.04
N HIS A 59 -2.71 -13.16 -20.66
CA HIS A 59 -1.64 -12.18 -20.38
C HIS A 59 -1.43 -11.29 -21.59
N VAL A 60 -1.58 -9.99 -21.37
CA VAL A 60 -1.37 -8.98 -22.42
C VAL A 60 -0.03 -8.28 -22.14
N SER A 61 0.92 -8.44 -23.05
CA SER A 61 2.25 -7.86 -22.93
C SER A 61 2.78 -7.43 -24.30
N PRO A 62 3.43 -6.24 -24.40
CA PRO A 62 4.01 -5.79 -25.65
C PRO A 62 5.16 -6.65 -26.16
N ASP A 63 5.80 -7.43 -25.29
CA ASP A 63 6.92 -8.32 -25.64
C ASP A 63 6.48 -9.76 -25.93
N GLY A 64 5.18 -10.08 -25.77
CA GLY A 64 4.64 -11.43 -26.00
C GLY A 64 5.18 -12.51 -25.06
N LEU A 65 5.91 -12.14 -24.00
CA LEU A 65 6.48 -13.11 -23.08
C LEU A 65 5.42 -13.69 -22.14
N PRO A 66 5.42 -15.02 -21.90
CA PRO A 66 4.45 -15.63 -20.99
C PRO A 66 4.75 -15.30 -19.52
N ALA A 67 3.71 -14.93 -18.77
CA ALA A 67 3.78 -14.72 -17.33
C ALA A 67 2.62 -15.43 -16.62
N ASP A 68 2.83 -16.70 -16.27
CA ASP A 68 1.82 -17.50 -15.58
C ASP A 68 1.92 -17.36 -14.06
N LEU A 69 1.20 -16.38 -13.52
CA LEU A 69 1.16 -16.11 -12.09
C LEU A 69 0.20 -17.05 -11.32
N PHE A 70 -0.74 -17.69 -12.03
CA PHE A 70 -1.85 -18.40 -11.41
C PHE A 70 -1.89 -19.90 -11.74
N CYS A 71 -0.95 -20.41 -12.50
CA CYS A 71 -0.94 -21.78 -13.06
C CYS A 71 -2.17 -22.06 -13.92
N ALA A 72 -2.62 -21.07 -14.69
CA ALA A 72 -3.85 -21.10 -15.48
C ALA A 72 -3.72 -20.33 -16.82
N LEU A 73 -2.50 -20.00 -17.23
CA LEU A 73 -2.27 -19.22 -18.47
C LEU A 73 -2.72 -20.02 -19.69
N THR A 74 -3.68 -19.47 -20.43
CA THR A 74 -4.21 -20.06 -21.66
C THR A 74 -3.82 -19.28 -22.92
N THR A 75 -3.60 -17.97 -22.78
CA THR A 75 -3.37 -17.10 -23.93
C THR A 75 -2.39 -15.98 -23.58
N VAL A 76 -1.44 -15.74 -24.46
CA VAL A 76 -0.59 -14.55 -24.45
C VAL A 76 -1.00 -13.69 -25.65
N VAL A 77 -1.29 -12.43 -25.40
CA VAL A 77 -1.61 -11.44 -26.42
C VAL A 77 -0.47 -10.44 -26.53
N GLU A 78 0.25 -10.48 -27.65
CA GLU A 78 1.30 -9.51 -27.93
C GLU A 78 0.68 -8.21 -28.43
N ALA A 79 0.44 -7.29 -27.51
CA ALA A 79 -0.14 -5.98 -27.77
C ALA A 79 0.14 -5.01 -26.63
N SER A 80 0.09 -3.71 -26.90
CA SER A 80 0.01 -2.74 -25.84
C SER A 80 -1.33 -2.88 -25.07
N PRO A 81 -1.37 -2.68 -23.75
CA PRO A 81 -2.62 -2.68 -22.99
C PRO A 81 -3.67 -1.73 -23.59
N ALA A 82 -3.25 -0.56 -24.06
CA ALA A 82 -4.14 0.43 -24.66
C ALA A 82 -4.80 -0.09 -25.97
N ASP A 83 -4.03 -0.73 -26.84
CA ASP A 83 -4.55 -1.28 -28.09
C ASP A 83 -5.46 -2.48 -27.82
N PHE A 84 -5.06 -3.36 -26.91
CA PHE A 84 -5.86 -4.51 -26.51
C PHE A 84 -7.25 -4.05 -26.02
N PHE A 85 -7.31 -3.14 -25.04
CA PHE A 85 -8.60 -2.71 -24.51
C PHE A 85 -9.42 -1.87 -25.49
N ARG A 86 -8.77 -1.10 -26.38
CA ARG A 86 -9.48 -0.40 -27.45
C ARG A 86 -10.21 -1.35 -28.39
N LEU A 87 -9.61 -2.50 -28.68
CA LEU A 87 -10.24 -3.54 -29.51
C LEU A 87 -11.24 -4.36 -28.73
N PHE A 88 -10.92 -4.74 -27.50
CA PHE A 88 -11.75 -5.55 -26.62
C PHE A 88 -13.10 -4.89 -26.32
N PHE A 89 -13.12 -3.58 -26.07
CA PHE A 89 -14.34 -2.82 -25.80
C PHE A 89 -15.06 -2.28 -27.05
N ARG A 90 -14.56 -2.54 -28.24
CA ARG A 90 -15.32 -2.24 -29.49
C ARG A 90 -16.52 -3.16 -29.73
N SER A 91 -16.50 -4.32 -29.15
CA SER A 91 -17.64 -5.21 -29.18
C SER A 91 -18.69 -4.66 -28.21
N GLU A 92 -19.89 -4.40 -28.71
CA GLU A 92 -21.07 -4.02 -27.92
C GLU A 92 -21.59 -5.17 -27.04
N ALA A 93 -20.79 -6.18 -26.78
CA ALA A 93 -21.11 -7.22 -25.82
C ALA A 93 -21.34 -6.53 -24.48
N LEU A 94 -22.58 -6.51 -24.04
CA LEU A 94 -23.04 -5.99 -22.78
C LEU A 94 -22.29 -6.74 -21.65
N LEU A 95 -21.19 -6.17 -21.22
CA LEU A 95 -20.52 -6.62 -20.00
C LEU A 95 -21.48 -6.34 -18.86
N SER A 96 -22.09 -7.39 -18.34
CA SER A 96 -22.90 -7.27 -17.13
C SER A 96 -22.05 -6.71 -16.02
N GLY A 97 -22.44 -5.57 -15.43
CA GLY A 97 -21.78 -5.01 -14.23
C GLY A 97 -21.96 -5.87 -12.97
N ALA A 98 -22.71 -6.97 -13.05
CA ALA A 98 -23.10 -7.79 -11.91
C ALA A 98 -21.89 -8.34 -11.12
N TYR A 99 -20.84 -8.76 -11.80
CA TYR A 99 -19.63 -9.27 -11.12
C TYR A 99 -18.88 -8.16 -10.38
N ALA A 100 -18.73 -6.99 -11.00
CA ALA A 100 -18.15 -5.83 -10.33
C ALA A 100 -18.99 -5.38 -9.15
N GLN A 101 -20.31 -5.34 -9.31
CA GLN A 101 -21.25 -5.02 -8.24
C GLN A 101 -21.14 -6.00 -7.07
N LEU A 102 -21.04 -7.30 -7.33
CA LEU A 102 -20.85 -8.32 -6.29
C LEU A 102 -19.58 -8.08 -5.47
N TRP A 103 -18.47 -7.73 -6.13
CA TRP A 103 -17.23 -7.37 -5.45
C TRP A 103 -17.39 -6.09 -4.62
N HIS A 104 -17.99 -5.04 -5.18
CA HIS A 104 -18.22 -3.79 -4.48
C HIS A 104 -19.09 -3.98 -3.23
N GLU A 105 -20.21 -4.70 -3.36
CA GLU A 105 -21.09 -5.00 -2.23
C GLU A 105 -20.39 -5.82 -1.15
N SER A 106 -19.62 -6.85 -1.55
CA SER A 106 -18.84 -7.66 -0.63
C SER A 106 -17.77 -6.84 0.10
N CYS A 107 -17.08 -5.97 -0.60
CA CYS A 107 -16.09 -5.07 0.01
C CYS A 107 -16.73 -4.00 0.92
N ALA A 108 -17.92 -3.51 0.56
CA ALA A 108 -18.63 -2.53 1.37
C ALA A 108 -19.09 -3.08 2.74
N ARG A 109 -19.22 -4.39 2.85
CA ARG A 109 -19.59 -5.09 4.10
C ARG A 109 -18.43 -5.30 5.07
N LEU A 110 -17.19 -5.04 4.60
CA LEU A 110 -16.04 -5.18 5.47
C LEU A 110 -16.04 -4.13 6.56
N ALA A 111 -15.88 -4.59 7.80
CA ALA A 111 -15.65 -3.72 8.93
C ALA A 111 -14.38 -2.89 8.73
N SER A 112 -14.37 -1.74 9.37
CA SER A 112 -13.18 -0.89 9.52
C SER A 112 -12.93 -0.65 11.00
N PRO A 113 -12.36 -1.64 11.71
CA PRO A 113 -12.21 -1.58 13.17
C PRO A 113 -11.39 -0.36 13.59
N GLU A 114 -11.76 0.23 14.71
CA GLU A 114 -10.90 1.21 15.38
C GLU A 114 -9.70 0.48 15.98
N THR A 115 -8.56 1.18 16.01
CA THR A 115 -7.31 0.69 16.58
C THR A 115 -6.74 1.68 17.58
N GLY A 116 -5.97 1.19 18.55
CA GLY A 116 -5.15 2.02 19.41
C GLY A 116 -4.02 2.69 18.61
N TYR A 117 -3.31 3.62 19.27
CA TYR A 117 -2.14 4.28 18.66
C TYR A 117 -1.11 3.23 18.24
N SER A 118 -0.81 3.19 16.97
CA SER A 118 0.01 2.18 16.28
C SER A 118 0.30 2.62 14.85
N GLU A 119 1.14 1.88 14.12
CA GLU A 119 1.36 2.13 12.68
C GLU A 119 0.05 2.16 11.89
N ILE A 120 -0.86 1.18 12.13
CA ILE A 120 -2.14 1.13 11.39
C ILE A 120 -3.02 2.33 11.70
N TYR A 121 -3.04 2.79 12.95
CA TYR A 121 -3.73 4.00 13.35
C TYR A 121 -3.17 5.23 12.63
N ALA A 122 -1.85 5.41 12.71
CA ALA A 122 -1.17 6.56 12.11
C ALA A 122 -1.36 6.61 10.59
N VAL A 123 -1.17 5.48 9.90
CA VAL A 123 -1.38 5.40 8.45
C VAL A 123 -2.81 5.77 8.09
N ARG A 124 -3.81 5.24 8.81
CA ARG A 124 -5.21 5.58 8.57
C ARG A 124 -5.44 7.09 8.70
N ARG A 125 -5.01 7.71 9.81
CA ARG A 125 -5.25 9.15 10.05
C ARG A 125 -4.57 10.03 8.98
N VAL A 126 -3.35 9.71 8.61
CA VAL A 126 -2.63 10.42 7.54
C VAL A 126 -3.35 10.27 6.20
N LEU A 127 -3.73 9.06 5.81
CA LEU A 127 -4.30 8.82 4.48
C LEU A 127 -5.73 9.34 4.34
N GLU A 128 -6.54 9.28 5.40
CA GLU A 128 -7.89 9.85 5.40
C GLU A 128 -7.88 11.39 5.33
N ALA A 129 -6.80 12.02 5.79
CA ALA A 129 -6.64 13.47 5.82
C ALA A 129 -5.99 14.04 4.55
N LEU A 130 -5.52 13.22 3.60
CA LEU A 130 -4.88 13.70 2.39
C LEU A 130 -5.80 14.64 1.61
N PRO A 131 -5.29 15.75 1.07
CA PRO A 131 -6.09 16.61 0.22
C PRO A 131 -6.46 15.90 -1.09
N PRO A 132 -7.64 16.23 -1.68
CA PRO A 132 -8.01 15.74 -3.00
C PRO A 132 -6.91 16.02 -4.04
N HIS A 133 -6.72 15.11 -4.97
CA HIS A 133 -5.72 15.23 -6.04
C HIS A 133 -4.25 15.25 -5.58
N ALA A 134 -3.94 14.98 -4.32
CA ALA A 134 -2.56 14.76 -3.89
C ALA A 134 -1.92 13.57 -4.61
N VAL A 135 -0.60 13.48 -4.58
CA VAL A 135 0.16 12.30 -5.00
C VAL A 135 0.67 11.57 -3.77
N LEU A 136 0.31 10.32 -3.61
CA LEU A 136 0.77 9.46 -2.53
C LEU A 136 1.81 8.47 -3.03
N HIS A 137 3.04 8.59 -2.54
CA HIS A 137 4.12 7.64 -2.76
C HIS A 137 4.13 6.62 -1.63
N LEU A 138 4.08 5.34 -1.96
CA LEU A 138 4.10 4.25 -0.99
C LEU A 138 5.41 3.47 -1.07
N ALA A 139 6.14 3.44 0.02
CA ALA A 139 7.28 2.54 0.15
C ALA A 139 6.82 1.08 0.32
N ASN A 140 7.73 0.15 0.09
CA ASN A 140 7.48 -1.27 0.26
C ASN A 140 7.32 -1.67 1.74
N SER A 141 7.06 -2.94 2.00
CA SER A 141 6.89 -3.53 3.33
C SER A 141 5.58 -3.10 4.01
N SER A 142 5.62 -2.60 5.26
CA SER A 142 4.42 -2.23 6.04
C SER A 142 3.65 -1.08 5.38
N ALA A 143 4.33 -0.05 4.90
CA ALA A 143 3.70 1.16 4.36
C ALA A 143 2.62 0.85 3.31
N VAL A 144 2.96 0.14 2.23
CA VAL A 144 1.97 -0.20 1.19
C VAL A 144 0.91 -1.17 1.70
N ARG A 145 1.24 -2.08 2.62
CA ARG A 145 0.26 -3.06 3.14
C ARG A 145 -0.77 -2.44 4.06
N LEU A 146 -0.37 -1.44 4.84
CA LEU A 146 -1.28 -0.70 5.71
C LEU A 146 -2.12 0.28 4.89
N ALA A 147 -1.53 0.92 3.88
CA ALA A 147 -2.27 1.77 2.95
C ALA A 147 -3.40 1.01 2.22
N GLU A 148 -3.19 -0.27 1.87
CA GLU A 148 -4.24 -1.13 1.29
C GLU A 148 -5.45 -1.35 2.21
N LEU A 149 -5.36 -1.04 3.49
CA LEU A 149 -6.47 -1.14 4.46
C LEU A 149 -7.32 0.15 4.51
N CYS A 150 -6.83 1.23 3.94
CA CYS A 150 -7.44 2.55 4.03
C CYS A 150 -8.22 2.91 2.76
N ARG A 151 -9.21 3.78 2.92
CA ARG A 151 -9.82 4.48 1.78
C ARG A 151 -9.05 5.77 1.54
N LEU A 152 -8.80 6.08 0.28
CA LEU A 152 -8.16 7.32 -0.10
C LEU A 152 -9.21 8.35 -0.53
N PRO A 153 -8.97 9.65 -0.29
CA PRO A 153 -9.79 10.71 -0.84
C PRO A 153 -9.82 10.67 -2.38
N GLU A 154 -10.85 11.28 -2.94
CA GLU A 154 -11.07 11.31 -4.39
C GLU A 154 -9.91 11.99 -5.12
N GLY A 155 -9.50 11.41 -6.23
CA GLY A 155 -8.46 11.96 -7.10
C GLY A 155 -7.03 11.82 -6.59
N VAL A 156 -6.80 11.20 -5.41
CA VAL A 156 -5.45 10.88 -4.95
C VAL A 156 -4.81 9.89 -5.92
N GLU A 157 -3.67 10.29 -6.48
CA GLU A 157 -2.87 9.42 -7.33
C GLU A 157 -1.83 8.68 -6.49
N VAL A 158 -1.74 7.37 -6.64
CA VAL A 158 -0.77 6.57 -5.86
C VAL A 158 0.37 6.11 -6.74
N GLN A 159 1.58 6.30 -6.27
CA GLN A 159 2.83 5.82 -6.87
C GLN A 159 3.51 4.83 -5.92
N CYS A 160 4.09 3.77 -6.44
CA CYS A 160 4.78 2.81 -5.61
C CYS A 160 6.00 2.23 -6.33
N ASN A 161 7.17 2.34 -5.69
CA ASN A 161 8.40 1.77 -6.21
C ASN A 161 8.43 0.25 -5.95
N ARG A 162 7.69 -0.51 -6.78
CA ARG A 162 7.48 -1.94 -6.55
C ARG A 162 8.52 -2.86 -7.18
N GLY A 163 9.23 -2.48 -8.19
CA GLY A 163 10.30 -3.23 -8.86
C GLY A 163 10.46 -4.69 -8.39
N VAL A 164 11.50 -4.93 -7.63
CA VAL A 164 11.79 -6.22 -6.97
C VAL A 164 11.35 -6.25 -5.49
N ASN A 165 10.55 -5.29 -5.06
CA ASN A 165 10.06 -5.10 -3.68
C ASN A 165 11.17 -4.80 -2.64
N GLY A 166 12.29 -4.22 -3.06
CA GLY A 166 13.31 -3.68 -2.17
C GLY A 166 12.77 -2.51 -1.35
N ILE A 167 13.39 -2.25 -0.21
CA ILE A 167 13.00 -1.14 0.67
C ILE A 167 13.76 0.14 0.40
N GLU A 168 14.77 0.09 -0.46
CA GLU A 168 15.56 1.23 -0.94
C GLU A 168 14.88 1.95 -2.12
N GLY A 169 15.32 3.19 -2.43
CA GLY A 169 14.91 3.94 -3.61
C GLY A 169 13.51 4.59 -3.54
N SER A 170 12.76 4.41 -2.45
CA SER A 170 11.42 5.00 -2.34
C SER A 170 11.45 6.49 -2.07
N VAL A 171 12.42 6.98 -1.27
CA VAL A 171 12.62 8.40 -1.00
C VAL A 171 13.09 9.10 -2.28
N SER A 172 14.10 8.53 -2.95
CA SER A 172 14.64 9.04 -4.22
C SER A 172 13.57 9.18 -5.31
N ALA A 173 12.69 8.17 -5.43
CA ALA A 173 11.60 8.19 -6.40
C ALA A 173 10.58 9.30 -6.09
N ALA A 174 10.20 9.47 -4.82
CA ALA A 174 9.27 10.51 -4.39
C ALA A 174 9.86 11.90 -4.59
N VAL A 175 11.13 12.11 -4.21
CA VAL A 175 11.87 13.36 -4.43
C VAL A 175 11.92 13.72 -5.90
N GLY A 176 12.31 12.78 -6.77
CA GLY A 176 12.38 13.01 -8.20
C GLY A 176 11.03 13.35 -8.82
N TYR A 177 9.95 12.71 -8.38
CA TYR A 177 8.60 13.03 -8.84
C TYR A 177 8.14 14.42 -8.34
N ALA A 178 8.35 14.71 -7.05
CA ALA A 178 7.97 15.99 -6.46
C ALA A 178 8.70 17.18 -7.11
N ALA A 179 9.94 17.00 -7.56
CA ALA A 179 10.72 18.04 -8.22
C ALA A 179 10.07 18.54 -9.53
N VAL A 180 9.31 17.69 -10.21
CA VAL A 180 8.65 18.02 -11.50
C VAL A 180 7.12 18.09 -11.39
N SER A 181 6.56 17.89 -10.21
CA SER A 181 5.13 17.94 -9.93
C SER A 181 4.75 19.27 -9.28
N ASP A 182 3.62 19.85 -9.69
CA ASP A 182 3.05 21.02 -9.01
C ASP A 182 2.01 20.67 -7.94
N ARG A 183 1.77 19.36 -7.74
CA ARG A 183 0.86 18.83 -6.72
C ARG A 183 1.60 18.61 -5.41
N LEU A 184 0.87 18.53 -4.30
CA LEU A 184 1.41 18.02 -3.05
C LEU A 184 1.75 16.54 -3.18
N ASN A 185 2.95 16.18 -2.77
CA ASN A 185 3.50 14.83 -2.83
C ASN A 185 3.73 14.31 -1.42
N PHE A 186 3.02 13.27 -1.04
CA PHE A 186 3.15 12.61 0.26
C PHE A 186 3.90 11.28 0.08
N LEU A 187 4.96 11.08 0.83
CA LEU A 187 5.66 9.79 0.90
C LEU A 187 5.36 9.12 2.23
N LEU A 188 4.78 7.92 2.21
CA LEU A 188 4.66 7.04 3.37
C LEU A 188 5.76 5.99 3.31
N VAL A 189 6.66 5.99 4.31
CA VAL A 189 7.87 5.17 4.31
C VAL A 189 8.18 4.65 5.72
N GLY A 190 8.65 3.41 5.83
CA GLY A 190 9.18 2.89 7.09
C GLY A 190 10.58 3.41 7.39
N ASP A 191 11.00 3.36 8.64
CA ASP A 191 12.28 3.83 9.15
C ASP A 191 13.48 3.25 8.41
N LEU A 192 13.59 1.94 8.29
CA LEU A 192 14.69 1.29 7.56
C LEU A 192 14.74 1.73 6.09
N SER A 193 13.58 1.81 5.44
CA SER A 193 13.48 2.27 4.05
C SER A 193 13.91 3.73 3.91
N PHE A 194 13.55 4.57 4.86
CA PHE A 194 13.99 5.96 4.90
C PHE A 194 15.51 6.06 5.08
N PHE A 195 16.08 5.38 6.07
CA PHE A 195 17.52 5.44 6.36
C PHE A 195 18.38 4.85 5.24
N TYR A 196 17.90 3.83 4.52
CA TYR A 196 18.63 3.32 3.35
C TYR A 196 18.69 4.30 2.18
N ASP A 197 17.76 5.26 2.10
CA ASP A 197 17.62 6.18 0.96
C ASP A 197 17.59 7.67 1.39
N MET A 198 17.92 7.98 2.64
CA MET A 198 17.85 9.33 3.18
C MET A 198 18.79 10.34 2.48
N ASN A 199 19.85 9.83 1.83
CA ASN A 199 20.75 10.64 1.03
C ASN A 199 20.05 11.28 -0.18
N ALA A 200 18.87 10.83 -0.57
CA ALA A 200 18.06 11.51 -1.58
C ALA A 200 17.68 12.95 -1.19
N LEU A 201 17.77 13.32 0.09
CA LEU A 201 17.35 14.64 0.57
C LEU A 201 18.45 15.72 0.51
N TRP A 202 19.69 15.39 0.21
CA TRP A 202 20.81 16.36 0.23
C TRP A 202 20.97 17.17 -1.05
N ASN A 203 20.11 16.93 -2.06
CA ASN A 203 20.19 17.63 -3.33
C ASN A 203 19.42 18.97 -3.34
N GLY A 204 19.77 19.87 -4.25
CA GLY A 204 19.17 21.20 -4.35
C GLY A 204 17.80 21.24 -5.05
N HIS A 205 17.13 20.11 -5.27
CA HIS A 205 15.85 20.03 -6.00
C HIS A 205 14.65 19.72 -5.09
N ILE A 206 14.87 19.71 -3.77
CA ILE A 206 13.79 19.52 -2.81
C ILE A 206 12.88 20.73 -2.81
N ARG A 207 11.59 20.51 -3.02
CA ARG A 207 10.56 21.56 -3.09
C ARG A 207 9.65 21.50 -1.87
N SER A 208 9.03 22.62 -1.55
CA SER A 208 8.07 22.73 -0.45
C SER A 208 6.80 21.89 -0.63
N ASN A 209 6.55 21.34 -1.80
CA ASN A 209 5.43 20.43 -2.07
C ASN A 209 5.67 18.99 -1.64
N LEU A 210 6.83 18.67 -1.04
CA LEU A 210 7.16 17.32 -0.54
C LEU A 210 6.79 17.19 0.93
N ARG A 211 6.06 16.13 1.26
CA ARG A 211 5.65 15.71 2.59
C ARG A 211 6.11 14.29 2.82
N ILE A 212 6.89 14.03 3.85
CA ILE A 212 7.39 12.70 4.19
C ILE A 212 6.81 12.27 5.53
N VAL A 213 6.21 11.10 5.58
CA VAL A 213 5.75 10.44 6.81
C VAL A 213 6.61 9.20 7.04
N VAL A 214 7.47 9.26 8.04
CA VAL A 214 8.32 8.14 8.44
C VAL A 214 7.66 7.38 9.58
N LEU A 215 7.34 6.10 9.34
CA LEU A 215 6.86 5.18 10.36
C LEU A 215 8.09 4.59 11.05
N ASN A 216 8.36 5.03 12.27
CA ASN A 216 9.54 4.62 13.04
C ASN A 216 9.14 3.76 14.24
N ASN A 217 9.21 2.45 14.06
CA ASN A 217 9.01 1.48 15.14
C ASN A 217 10.33 0.82 15.59
N GLY A 218 11.47 1.37 15.19
CA GLY A 218 12.80 0.93 15.56
C GLY A 218 13.29 -0.31 14.81
N GLY A 219 12.76 -0.59 13.61
CA GLY A 219 13.26 -1.68 12.76
C GLY A 219 12.23 -2.38 11.88
N GLY A 220 12.53 -3.61 11.50
CA GLY A 220 11.67 -4.42 10.63
C GLY A 220 10.54 -5.11 11.38
N ALA A 221 9.55 -4.36 11.87
CA ALA A 221 8.41 -4.90 12.64
C ALA A 221 7.61 -5.99 11.89
N ILE A 222 7.62 -5.97 10.57
CA ILE A 222 6.94 -6.99 9.75
C ILE A 222 7.38 -8.42 10.09
N PHE A 223 8.60 -8.61 10.55
CA PHE A 223 9.13 -9.92 10.90
C PHE A 223 8.47 -10.53 12.14
N HIS A 224 7.89 -9.70 13.05
CA HIS A 224 7.12 -10.16 14.20
C HIS A 224 5.78 -10.82 13.80
N ALA A 225 5.28 -10.53 12.60
CA ALA A 225 4.03 -11.09 12.09
C ALA A 225 4.22 -12.28 11.14
N LEU A 226 5.47 -12.67 10.83
CA LEU A 226 5.74 -13.78 9.92
C LEU A 226 5.70 -15.12 10.64
N PRO A 227 4.85 -16.06 10.23
CA PRO A 227 4.80 -17.39 10.85
C PRO A 227 6.07 -18.20 10.54
N GLY A 228 6.56 -18.92 11.54
CA GLY A 228 7.70 -19.83 11.38
C GLY A 228 9.08 -19.17 11.52
N LEU A 229 9.14 -17.90 11.84
CA LEU A 229 10.39 -17.24 12.19
C LEU A 229 10.59 -17.33 13.71
N ASP A 230 11.68 -18.01 14.14
CA ASP A 230 12.08 -17.96 15.54
C ASP A 230 12.72 -16.59 15.82
N MET A 231 12.01 -15.78 16.59
CA MET A 231 12.42 -14.43 16.96
C MET A 231 13.12 -14.38 18.33
N ALA A 232 13.65 -15.53 18.83
CA ALA A 232 14.37 -15.58 20.08
C ALA A 232 15.83 -15.11 19.92
N GLY A 233 16.35 -14.47 20.97
CA GLY A 233 17.76 -14.12 21.07
C GLY A 233 18.30 -13.20 19.95
N ASP A 234 19.49 -13.51 19.49
CA ASP A 234 20.22 -12.72 18.50
C ASP A 234 19.55 -12.72 17.12
N THR A 235 18.79 -13.76 16.76
CA THR A 235 18.06 -13.81 15.50
C THR A 235 17.12 -12.62 15.36
N ARG A 236 16.40 -12.27 16.42
CA ARG A 236 15.52 -11.08 16.43
C ARG A 236 16.32 -9.84 16.04
N ARG A 237 17.44 -9.58 16.71
CA ARG A 237 18.25 -8.37 16.52
C ARG A 237 18.73 -8.22 15.07
N PHE A 238 19.24 -9.28 14.47
CA PHE A 238 19.78 -9.23 13.10
C PHE A 238 18.68 -9.21 12.04
N VAL A 239 17.60 -9.96 12.21
CA VAL A 239 16.51 -10.04 11.24
C VAL A 239 15.68 -8.75 11.23
N THR A 240 15.40 -8.17 12.41
CA THR A 240 14.65 -6.91 12.49
C THR A 240 15.50 -5.68 12.24
N ALA A 241 16.84 -5.80 12.24
CA ALA A 241 17.75 -4.66 12.14
C ALA A 241 17.40 -3.55 13.14
N SER A 242 17.13 -3.93 14.41
CA SER A 242 16.64 -3.02 15.44
C SER A 242 17.61 -1.85 15.67
N HIS A 243 17.06 -0.65 15.80
CA HIS A 243 17.82 0.60 15.98
C HIS A 243 17.09 1.60 16.88
N GLY A 244 17.81 2.65 17.29
CA GLY A 244 17.26 3.83 17.99
C GLY A 244 17.46 5.13 17.22
N ALA A 245 17.59 5.05 15.88
CA ALA A 245 17.82 6.23 15.05
C ALA A 245 16.55 7.07 14.88
N SER A 246 16.73 8.39 14.69
CA SER A 246 15.68 9.34 14.33
C SER A 246 16.08 10.11 13.08
N ALA A 247 15.08 10.46 12.29
CA ALA A 247 15.25 11.28 11.09
C ALA A 247 15.47 12.77 11.39
N ALA A 248 15.25 13.22 12.64
CA ALA A 248 15.21 14.62 13.04
C ALA A 248 16.43 15.42 12.55
N GLY A 249 17.62 15.05 13.00
CA GLY A 249 18.83 15.82 12.68
C GLY A 249 19.15 15.87 11.19
N TRP A 250 18.83 14.80 10.45
CA TRP A 250 19.00 14.79 9.01
C TRP A 250 17.98 15.70 8.31
N ALA A 251 16.71 15.58 8.66
CA ALA A 251 15.62 16.39 8.09
C ALA A 251 15.88 17.89 8.30
N GLU A 252 16.19 18.30 9.54
CA GLU A 252 16.49 19.69 9.90
C GLU A 252 17.71 20.22 9.13
N SER A 253 18.78 19.41 9.01
CA SER A 253 19.99 19.79 8.27
C SER A 253 19.75 19.97 6.76
N GLN A 254 18.71 19.34 6.21
CA GLN A 254 18.28 19.47 4.81
C GLN A 254 17.15 20.50 4.61
N GLY A 255 16.82 21.30 5.64
CA GLY A 255 15.84 22.38 5.54
C GLY A 255 14.38 21.94 5.61
N PHE A 256 14.09 20.74 6.12
CA PHE A 256 12.71 20.30 6.37
C PHE A 256 12.18 20.91 7.67
N THR A 257 10.89 21.27 7.68
CA THR A 257 10.15 21.38 8.94
C THR A 257 9.97 19.97 9.50
N TYR A 258 10.59 19.71 10.64
CA TYR A 258 10.52 18.40 11.31
C TYR A 258 9.37 18.39 12.32
N LEU A 259 8.50 17.37 12.22
CA LEU A 259 7.40 17.10 13.13
C LEU A 259 7.58 15.73 13.78
N ARG A 260 7.19 15.60 15.03
CA ARG A 260 7.29 14.37 15.80
C ARG A 260 5.94 13.97 16.39
N ALA A 261 5.56 12.70 16.23
CA ALA A 261 4.40 12.13 16.88
C ALA A 261 4.79 10.88 17.68
N THR A 262 4.29 10.77 18.91
CA THR A 262 4.54 9.62 19.82
C THR A 262 3.24 9.07 20.44
N ASP A 263 2.12 9.72 20.15
CA ASP A 263 0.78 9.39 20.62
C ASP A 263 -0.29 10.01 19.71
N THR A 264 -1.54 9.71 20.01
CA THR A 264 -2.69 10.22 19.22
C THR A 264 -2.74 11.74 19.18
N VAL A 265 -2.45 12.42 20.31
CA VAL A 265 -2.60 13.88 20.42
C VAL A 265 -1.54 14.57 19.57
N SER A 266 -0.28 14.15 19.72
CA SER A 266 0.83 14.71 18.93
C SER A 266 0.72 14.39 17.44
N LEU A 267 0.18 13.22 17.07
CA LEU A 267 -0.08 12.89 15.66
C LEU A 267 -1.13 13.81 15.06
N LEU A 268 -2.28 13.98 15.72
CA LEU A 268 -3.36 14.82 15.20
C LEU A 268 -2.95 16.29 15.11
N ALA A 269 -2.19 16.81 16.08
CA ALA A 269 -1.63 18.15 16.02
C ALA A 269 -0.64 18.32 14.85
N ALA A 270 0.18 17.32 14.57
CA ALA A 270 1.14 17.38 13.48
C ALA A 270 0.50 17.29 12.08
N LEU A 271 -0.74 16.78 11.97
CA LEU A 271 -1.43 16.71 10.68
C LEU A 271 -1.74 18.10 10.11
N ASP A 272 -2.07 19.09 10.94
CA ASP A 272 -2.36 20.43 10.48
C ASP A 272 -1.15 21.03 9.73
N ASP A 273 0.04 20.92 10.29
CA ASP A 273 1.28 21.41 9.67
C ASP A 273 1.70 20.54 8.47
N LEU A 274 1.51 19.21 8.55
CA LEU A 274 1.83 18.29 7.46
C LEU A 274 0.99 18.59 6.21
N LEU A 275 -0.26 18.96 6.39
CA LEU A 275 -1.23 19.19 5.32
C LEU A 275 -1.25 20.63 4.83
N ASP A 276 -0.55 21.55 5.51
CA ASP A 276 -0.52 22.95 5.12
C ASP A 276 0.02 23.14 3.69
N GLU A 277 -0.86 23.55 2.78
CA GLU A 277 -0.51 23.84 1.38
C GLU A 277 0.34 25.09 1.22
N ALA A 278 0.28 26.00 2.20
CA ALA A 278 1.02 27.25 2.20
C ALA A 278 2.44 27.12 2.77
N ALA A 279 2.81 25.95 3.26
CA ALA A 279 4.14 25.71 3.81
C ALA A 279 5.24 26.04 2.80
N THR A 280 6.21 26.85 3.21
CA THR A 280 7.33 27.32 2.38
C THR A 280 8.53 26.39 2.36
N ALA A 281 8.54 25.38 3.26
CA ALA A 281 9.55 24.36 3.35
C ALA A 281 8.93 22.95 3.19
N PRO A 282 9.68 21.94 2.76
CA PRO A 282 9.22 20.56 2.82
C PRO A 282 9.01 20.14 4.27
N VAL A 283 8.08 19.20 4.50
CA VAL A 283 7.76 18.74 5.87
C VAL A 283 8.05 17.26 6.02
N LEU A 284 8.66 16.88 7.15
CA LEU A 284 8.87 15.51 7.54
C LEU A 284 8.22 15.25 8.90
N LEU A 285 7.23 14.38 8.92
CA LEU A 285 6.60 13.86 10.13
C LEU A 285 7.20 12.49 10.46
N GLU A 286 7.83 12.36 11.61
CA GLU A 286 8.31 11.08 12.14
C GLU A 286 7.35 10.57 13.21
N VAL A 287 6.71 9.44 12.93
CA VAL A 287 5.72 8.79 13.81
C VAL A 287 6.40 7.64 14.52
N PHE A 288 6.57 7.76 15.82
CA PHE A 288 7.15 6.72 16.66
C PHE A 288 6.05 5.79 17.18
N THR A 289 6.23 4.50 16.95
CA THR A 289 5.35 3.45 17.48
C THR A 289 6.18 2.36 18.12
N ASP A 290 5.51 1.38 18.73
CA ASP A 290 6.16 0.21 19.31
C ASP A 290 5.86 -1.03 18.46
N ALA A 291 6.89 -1.76 18.03
CA ALA A 291 6.77 -2.89 17.11
C ALA A 291 5.92 -4.05 17.64
N GLU A 292 5.86 -4.28 18.96
CA GLU A 292 5.03 -5.34 19.55
C GLU A 292 3.56 -4.91 19.57
N THR A 293 3.30 -3.65 19.95
CA THR A 293 1.98 -3.02 19.89
C THR A 293 1.45 -2.99 18.45
N ASP A 294 2.28 -2.60 17.47
CA ASP A 294 1.91 -2.59 16.06
C ASP A 294 1.48 -3.98 15.58
N ALA A 295 2.24 -5.00 15.96
CA ALA A 295 1.92 -6.38 15.59
C ALA A 295 0.64 -6.88 16.28
N GLU A 296 0.36 -6.49 17.51
CA GLU A 296 -0.85 -6.82 18.24
C GLU A 296 -2.07 -6.14 17.62
N GLU A 297 -2.02 -4.82 17.42
CA GLU A 297 -3.10 -4.05 16.80
C GLU A 297 -3.43 -4.56 15.39
N GLN A 298 -2.42 -4.93 14.61
CA GLN A 298 -2.64 -5.52 13.30
C GLN A 298 -3.32 -6.90 13.38
N ARG A 299 -2.95 -7.75 14.34
CA ARG A 299 -3.63 -9.04 14.57
C ARG A 299 -5.08 -8.83 14.98
N ASN A 300 -5.32 -7.90 15.91
CA ASN A 300 -6.66 -7.57 16.40
C ASN A 300 -7.54 -7.02 15.26
N TYR A 301 -7.02 -6.11 14.46
CA TYR A 301 -7.71 -5.58 13.28
C TYR A 301 -8.21 -6.70 12.36
N TYR A 302 -7.35 -7.64 12.00
CA TYR A 302 -7.73 -8.76 11.14
C TYR A 302 -8.66 -9.75 11.85
N HIS A 303 -8.52 -9.94 13.15
CA HIS A 303 -9.42 -10.79 13.93
C HIS A 303 -10.84 -10.22 13.92
N VAL A 304 -11.01 -8.94 14.20
CA VAL A 304 -12.32 -8.28 14.22
C VAL A 304 -12.99 -8.36 12.84
N ILE A 305 -12.29 -8.04 11.76
CA ILE A 305 -12.83 -8.16 10.40
C ILE A 305 -13.38 -9.58 10.15
N LYS A 306 -12.66 -10.60 10.59
CA LYS A 306 -13.06 -12.00 10.38
C LYS A 306 -14.29 -12.39 11.20
N GLU A 307 -14.36 -11.94 12.44
CA GLU A 307 -15.52 -12.24 13.31
C GLU A 307 -16.77 -11.49 12.86
N GLU A 308 -16.65 -10.22 12.48
CA GLU A 308 -17.79 -9.45 11.97
C GLU A 308 -18.29 -10.01 10.64
N TRP A 309 -17.41 -10.45 9.75
CA TRP A 309 -17.81 -11.14 8.53
C TRP A 309 -18.65 -12.38 8.79
N LYS A 310 -18.26 -13.20 9.77
CA LYS A 310 -19.02 -14.40 10.17
C LYS A 310 -20.41 -14.07 10.73
N ASN A 311 -20.50 -12.97 11.50
CA ASN A 311 -21.78 -12.56 12.13
C ASN A 311 -22.76 -11.99 11.12
N PHE A 312 -22.26 -11.37 10.04
CA PHE A 312 -23.10 -10.84 8.98
C PHE A 312 -23.82 -11.93 8.17
N LEU A 313 -23.26 -13.14 8.12
CA LEU A 313 -23.79 -14.26 7.34
C LEU A 313 -24.73 -15.18 8.14
N ARG A 314 -24.96 -14.86 9.41
CA ARG A 314 -25.95 -15.51 10.28
C ARG A 314 -27.26 -14.72 10.29
#